data_4d1dc617e2dea4aaa0c88ee8500822d8
#
_entry.id   4d1dc617e2dea4aaa0c88ee8500822d8
#
_cell.length_a   1.000
_cell.length_b   1.000
_cell.length_c   1.000
_cell.angle_alpha   90.00
_cell.angle_beta   90.00
_cell.angle_gamma   90.00
#
_symmetry.space_group_name_H-M   'P 1'
#
loop_
_entity.id
_entity.type
_entity.pdbx_description
1 polymer ?
#
loop_
_entity_poly.entity_id
_entity_poly.type
_entity_poly.pdbx_seq_one_letter_code
_entity_poly.pdbx_strand_id
1 'polypeptide(L)'
;MSGILLRWKCLCSGIVAATLCAASVTADDDWLPASMVPEDPAATESADSASADQMSDLEFNRRLPEPEQFFNHSGDDGCSDDCGDLPIPKGRKGCWQGGTLISSYLHDDSSTGLAIGSLDASTTFGVPLGSFENILLLTPFFRADFLNSAAVFDLPSEVYETGVRGLWRKKLTDRLSTMAIVTPGVRTDFRNSDGAVRLFGLGLLTWQAVPDRLSLSGGAVHTGRDDFPVLPAAGILWTPSSEWKIDVQFPSPRISRRLMKDGQNSELWGYVSGVFGGNTWAVQRASGLNDQLTIRDLRLMLGLEQLLPANQSAFMECGLVFDRSFTWESGAEETPLDSTWVLRAGVSF
;
A
#
# COMPACT_ATOMS: atom_id res chain seq x y z
N MET A 1 11.49 -27.56 -15.37
CA MET A 1 10.70 -26.54 -14.62
C MET A 1 11.31 -26.14 -13.27
N SER A 2 12.07 -26.99 -12.59
CA SER A 2 12.74 -26.66 -11.31
C SER A 2 13.81 -25.53 -11.38
N GLY A 3 14.39 -25.25 -12.56
CA GLY A 3 15.46 -24.26 -12.69
C GLY A 3 15.00 -22.78 -12.68
N ILE A 4 13.75 -22.51 -12.98
CA ILE A 4 13.21 -21.13 -13.05
C ILE A 4 12.86 -20.61 -11.66
N LEU A 5 12.33 -21.47 -10.79
CA LEU A 5 12.00 -21.13 -9.39
C LEU A 5 13.27 -20.82 -8.57
N LEU A 6 14.37 -21.49 -8.83
CA LEU A 6 15.64 -21.23 -8.13
C LEU A 6 16.27 -19.89 -8.56
N ARG A 7 16.12 -19.53 -9.86
CA ARG A 7 16.60 -18.25 -10.38
C ARG A 7 15.82 -17.05 -9.84
N TRP A 8 14.51 -17.21 -9.60
CA TRP A 8 13.68 -16.15 -9.02
C TRP A 8 14.01 -15.89 -7.54
N LYS A 9 14.24 -16.93 -6.74
CA LYS A 9 14.69 -16.76 -5.35
C LYS A 9 16.00 -15.97 -5.25
N CYS A 10 16.92 -16.21 -6.18
CA CYS A 10 18.18 -15.45 -6.25
C CYS A 10 17.97 -13.99 -6.74
N LEU A 11 17.03 -13.75 -7.67
CA LEU A 11 16.73 -12.41 -8.15
C LEU A 11 16.07 -11.54 -7.03
N CYS A 12 15.08 -12.08 -6.33
CA CYS A 12 14.44 -11.37 -5.22
C CYS A 12 15.42 -11.02 -4.09
N SER A 13 16.33 -11.95 -3.75
CA SER A 13 17.38 -11.67 -2.75
C SER A 13 18.39 -10.62 -3.23
N GLY A 14 18.70 -10.59 -4.54
CA GLY A 14 19.60 -9.62 -5.15
C GLY A 14 19.01 -8.20 -5.22
N ILE A 15 17.72 -8.08 -5.48
CA ILE A 15 17.04 -6.78 -5.60
C ILE A 15 16.86 -6.13 -4.23
N VAL A 16 16.50 -6.89 -3.20
CA VAL A 16 16.43 -6.36 -1.82
C VAL A 16 17.82 -5.88 -1.35
N ALA A 17 18.89 -6.60 -1.68
CA ALA A 17 20.25 -6.19 -1.38
C ALA A 17 20.70 -4.94 -2.19
N ALA A 18 20.29 -4.82 -3.45
CA ALA A 18 20.60 -3.67 -4.29
C ALA A 18 19.86 -2.40 -3.84
N THR A 19 18.63 -2.52 -3.35
CA THR A 19 17.85 -1.37 -2.83
C THR A 19 18.45 -0.87 -1.51
N LEU A 20 18.98 -1.76 -0.67
CA LEU A 20 19.69 -1.39 0.56
C LEU A 20 21.07 -0.76 0.30
N CYS A 21 21.77 -1.13 -0.79
CA CYS A 21 23.05 -0.52 -1.17
C CYS A 21 22.92 0.87 -1.81
N ALA A 22 21.80 1.17 -2.50
CA ALA A 22 21.60 2.48 -3.12
C ALA A 22 21.40 3.63 -2.11
N ALA A 23 21.05 3.30 -0.86
CA ALA A 23 20.87 4.29 0.22
C ALA A 23 22.19 4.81 0.83
N SER A 24 23.38 4.39 0.34
CA SER A 24 24.68 4.72 0.94
C SER A 24 25.62 5.54 0.05
N VAL A 25 25.13 6.24 -0.98
CA VAL A 25 26.00 7.13 -1.79
C VAL A 25 25.87 8.57 -1.31
N THR A 26 26.96 9.06 -0.77
CA THR A 26 27.25 10.33 -0.15
C THR A 26 27.24 11.51 -1.12
N ALA A 27 26.90 12.64 -0.55
CA ALA A 27 27.00 14.01 -1.09
C ALA A 27 28.45 14.42 -1.38
N ASP A 28 28.64 15.27 -2.39
CA ASP A 28 29.52 16.44 -2.29
C ASP A 28 29.28 17.45 -3.41
N ASP A 29 29.11 18.68 -2.95
CA ASP A 29 29.59 20.01 -3.32
C ASP A 29 29.06 20.79 -4.53
N ASP A 30 28.56 21.98 -4.13
CA ASP A 30 28.84 23.38 -4.51
C ASP A 30 28.10 24.13 -5.64
N TRP A 31 27.36 25.13 -5.15
CA TRP A 31 27.29 26.59 -5.45
C TRP A 31 26.50 27.19 -6.64
N LEU A 32 25.49 28.00 -6.22
CA LEU A 32 25.01 29.35 -6.63
C LEU A 32 24.17 29.56 -7.91
N PRO A 33 23.53 30.78 -8.02
CA PRO A 33 22.38 31.32 -7.28
C PRO A 33 21.19 31.75 -8.17
N ALA A 34 20.16 32.24 -7.48
CA ALA A 34 18.85 32.72 -7.90
C ALA A 34 18.79 33.75 -9.05
N SER A 35 17.65 33.75 -9.79
CA SER A 35 16.93 35.00 -10.10
C SER A 35 15.54 34.78 -10.73
N MET A 36 14.52 35.35 -10.06
CA MET A 36 13.36 36.12 -10.55
C MET A 36 12.29 35.52 -11.45
N VAL A 37 11.14 35.25 -10.82
CA VAL A 37 9.74 35.74 -10.97
C VAL A 37 9.28 36.26 -12.35
N PRO A 38 8.04 35.95 -12.88
CA PRO A 38 6.83 36.55 -12.32
C PRO A 38 5.60 35.62 -12.16
N GLU A 39 4.76 36.07 -11.28
CA GLU A 39 3.38 35.63 -11.00
C GLU A 39 2.45 35.79 -12.18
N ASP A 40 1.46 34.86 -12.30
CA ASP A 40 0.06 35.29 -12.48
C ASP A 40 -0.93 34.15 -12.14
N PRO A 41 -2.12 34.47 -11.67
CA PRO A 41 -2.94 33.62 -10.84
C PRO A 41 -4.13 33.02 -11.61
N ALA A 42 -4.46 31.77 -11.37
CA ALA A 42 -5.82 31.26 -11.53
C ALA A 42 -6.03 30.09 -10.56
N ALA A 43 -6.68 30.41 -9.47
CA ALA A 43 -7.26 29.44 -8.56
C ALA A 43 -8.25 28.53 -9.32
N THR A 44 -7.84 27.29 -9.52
CA THR A 44 -8.79 26.21 -9.77
C THR A 44 -8.75 25.35 -8.53
N GLU A 45 -9.79 25.45 -7.71
CA GLU A 45 -10.05 24.55 -6.60
C GLU A 45 -10.09 23.11 -7.13
N SER A 46 -9.00 22.39 -6.97
CA SER A 46 -8.98 20.96 -7.19
C SER A 46 -9.41 20.25 -5.91
N ALA A 47 -10.62 19.74 -5.92
CA ALA A 47 -11.20 18.85 -4.93
C ALA A 47 -10.55 17.45 -4.98
N ASP A 48 -9.24 17.33 -4.79
CA ASP A 48 -8.54 16.04 -4.88
C ASP A 48 -7.38 15.94 -3.89
N SER A 49 -7.70 15.80 -2.62
CA SER A 49 -6.70 15.35 -1.66
C SER A 49 -7.20 14.28 -0.72
N ALA A 50 -7.62 13.14 -1.30
CA ALA A 50 -7.69 11.91 -0.55
C ALA A 50 -6.27 11.56 -0.08
N SER A 51 -6.03 11.50 1.22
CA SER A 51 -4.68 11.33 1.75
C SER A 51 -4.09 9.97 1.39
N ALA A 52 -2.79 9.94 1.16
CA ALA A 52 -1.99 8.74 0.92
C ALA A 52 -2.14 7.65 2.00
N ASP A 53 -2.57 8.02 3.20
CA ASP A 53 -2.87 7.15 4.32
C ASP A 53 -3.90 6.05 4.00
N GLN A 54 -4.88 6.39 3.20
CA GLN A 54 -5.97 5.48 2.82
C GLN A 54 -5.49 4.32 1.98
N MET A 55 -4.35 4.50 1.32
CA MET A 55 -3.87 3.57 0.30
C MET A 55 -3.12 2.39 0.85
N SER A 56 -2.25 2.60 1.86
CA SER A 56 -1.54 1.49 2.49
C SER A 56 -2.52 0.50 3.10
N ASP A 57 -3.62 1.01 3.68
CA ASP A 57 -4.65 0.18 4.32
C ASP A 57 -5.55 -0.53 3.31
N LEU A 58 -5.91 0.13 2.22
CA LEU A 58 -6.70 -0.50 1.15
C LEU A 58 -5.88 -1.52 0.36
N GLU A 59 -4.62 -1.22 0.08
CA GLU A 59 -3.72 -2.15 -0.59
C GLU A 59 -3.41 -3.38 0.29
N PHE A 60 -3.25 -3.17 1.60
CA PHE A 60 -3.14 -4.26 2.55
C PHE A 60 -4.38 -5.15 2.55
N ASN A 61 -5.58 -4.55 2.63
CA ASN A 61 -6.83 -5.32 2.60
C ASN A 61 -6.97 -6.15 1.33
N ARG A 62 -6.51 -5.66 0.19
CA ARG A 62 -6.54 -6.37 -1.09
C ARG A 62 -5.66 -7.63 -1.09
N ARG A 63 -4.59 -7.65 -0.31
CA ARG A 63 -3.67 -8.79 -0.17
C ARG A 63 -4.15 -9.83 0.84
N LEU A 64 -5.13 -9.47 1.68
CA LEU A 64 -5.72 -10.43 2.60
C LEU A 64 -6.62 -11.40 1.84
N PRO A 65 -6.56 -12.70 2.15
CA PRO A 65 -7.48 -13.69 1.59
C PRO A 65 -8.91 -13.44 2.08
N GLU A 66 -9.89 -13.93 1.32
CA GLU A 66 -11.28 -13.91 1.75
C GLU A 66 -11.45 -14.65 3.09
N PRO A 67 -12.38 -14.24 3.98
CA PRO A 67 -12.53 -14.82 5.32
C PRO A 67 -12.69 -16.33 5.33
N GLU A 68 -13.42 -16.87 4.36
CA GLU A 68 -13.65 -18.30 4.21
C GLU A 68 -12.37 -19.08 3.93
N GLN A 69 -11.36 -18.42 3.34
CA GLN A 69 -10.08 -19.00 2.98
C GLN A 69 -9.08 -19.06 4.15
N PHE A 70 -9.28 -18.24 5.23
CA PHE A 70 -8.39 -18.26 6.39
C PHE A 70 -8.44 -19.59 7.15
N PHE A 71 -9.58 -20.26 7.16
CA PHE A 71 -9.83 -21.38 8.05
C PHE A 71 -10.35 -22.64 7.35
N ASN A 72 -10.76 -22.56 6.07
CA ASN A 72 -11.21 -23.72 5.31
C ASN A 72 -10.03 -24.57 4.86
N HIS A 73 -9.78 -25.62 5.63
CA HIS A 73 -8.96 -26.76 5.26
C HIS A 73 -9.79 -28.04 5.39
N SER A 74 -10.93 -28.09 4.77
CA SER A 74 -11.63 -29.35 4.50
C SER A 74 -11.19 -29.84 3.12
N GLY A 75 -9.98 -30.41 3.08
CA GLY A 75 -9.60 -31.27 1.98
C GLY A 75 -10.31 -32.60 2.13
N ASP A 76 -11.41 -32.75 1.51
CA ASP A 76 -11.94 -34.06 1.12
C ASP A 76 -13.00 -33.85 0.04
N ASP A 77 -12.60 -33.62 -1.19
CA ASP A 77 -13.47 -33.71 -2.33
C ASP A 77 -12.73 -34.42 -3.46
N GLY A 78 -13.28 -35.58 -3.80
CA GLY A 78 -12.75 -36.47 -4.81
C GLY A 78 -12.49 -35.76 -6.13
N CYS A 79 -11.33 -36.04 -6.70
CA CYS A 79 -10.90 -35.61 -8.01
C CYS A 79 -11.95 -35.90 -9.08
N SER A 80 -12.60 -34.87 -9.60
CA SER A 80 -13.14 -34.85 -10.95
C SER A 80 -12.03 -34.38 -11.90
N ASP A 81 -12.04 -34.81 -13.15
CA ASP A 81 -11.01 -34.63 -14.19
C ASP A 81 -10.66 -33.17 -14.56
N ASP A 82 -11.14 -32.18 -13.81
CA ASP A 82 -10.91 -30.75 -13.98
C ASP A 82 -9.94 -30.15 -12.94
N CYS A 83 -8.95 -30.93 -12.50
CA CYS A 83 -7.95 -30.52 -11.49
C CYS A 83 -7.04 -29.32 -11.90
N GLY A 84 -7.18 -28.79 -13.12
CA GLY A 84 -6.30 -27.73 -13.65
C GLY A 84 -6.54 -26.34 -13.08
N ASP A 85 -7.72 -26.04 -12.58
CA ASP A 85 -8.12 -24.67 -12.18
C ASP A 85 -8.51 -24.51 -10.71
N LEU A 86 -8.18 -25.48 -9.86
CA LEU A 86 -8.41 -25.38 -8.42
C LEU A 86 -7.60 -24.22 -7.84
N PRO A 87 -8.19 -23.39 -6.95
CA PRO A 87 -7.48 -22.27 -6.33
C PRO A 87 -6.33 -22.76 -5.44
N ILE A 88 -5.30 -21.91 -5.30
CA ILE A 88 -4.20 -22.17 -4.37
C ILE A 88 -4.76 -22.20 -2.95
N PRO A 89 -4.40 -23.21 -2.12
CA PRO A 89 -4.80 -23.25 -0.73
C PRO A 89 -4.29 -22.02 0.02
N LYS A 90 -5.21 -21.18 0.49
CA LYS A 90 -4.93 -19.99 1.28
C LYS A 90 -5.29 -20.26 2.73
N GLY A 91 -4.69 -19.50 3.63
CA GLY A 91 -4.95 -19.62 5.05
C GLY A 91 -3.97 -20.50 5.80
N ARG A 92 -3.79 -20.15 7.07
CA ARG A 92 -2.95 -20.86 8.04
C ARG A 92 -3.77 -21.26 9.23
N LYS A 93 -3.46 -22.42 9.78
CA LYS A 93 -4.05 -22.85 11.04
C LYS A 93 -3.40 -22.05 12.17
N GLY A 94 -4.21 -21.46 13.06
CA GLY A 94 -3.73 -20.72 14.21
C GLY A 94 -3.99 -19.22 14.15
N CYS A 95 -3.61 -18.54 15.21
CA CYS A 95 -3.82 -17.12 15.38
C CYS A 95 -2.89 -16.28 14.47
N TRP A 96 -1.65 -16.72 14.24
CA TRP A 96 -0.71 -16.02 13.38
C TRP A 96 -0.95 -16.33 11.90
N GLN A 97 -1.22 -15.28 11.11
CA GLN A 97 -1.61 -15.40 9.70
C GLN A 97 -0.48 -15.07 8.73
N GLY A 98 0.60 -14.46 9.19
CA GLY A 98 1.78 -14.20 8.38
C GLY A 98 2.47 -12.89 8.72
N GLY A 99 3.59 -12.65 8.05
CA GLY A 99 4.33 -11.40 8.07
C GLY A 99 4.53 -10.87 6.67
N THR A 100 4.75 -9.56 6.55
CA THR A 100 5.04 -8.90 5.28
C THR A 100 6.24 -7.99 5.43
N LEU A 101 7.14 -8.01 4.45
CA LEU A 101 8.27 -7.12 4.35
C LEU A 101 8.28 -6.49 2.97
N ILE A 102 8.31 -5.15 2.90
CA ILE A 102 8.29 -4.39 1.65
C ILE A 102 9.43 -3.39 1.67
N SER A 103 10.11 -3.24 0.54
CA SER A 103 11.07 -2.17 0.30
C SER A 103 10.68 -1.41 -0.95
N SER A 104 10.84 -0.09 -0.94
CA SER A 104 10.62 0.74 -2.12
C SER A 104 11.69 1.82 -2.24
N TYR A 105 11.95 2.23 -3.47
CA TYR A 105 12.86 3.31 -3.79
C TYR A 105 12.22 4.21 -4.84
N LEU A 106 11.93 5.44 -4.45
CA LEU A 106 11.50 6.52 -5.32
C LEU A 106 12.72 7.34 -5.69
N HIS A 107 13.03 7.33 -6.97
CA HIS A 107 14.21 7.98 -7.51
C HIS A 107 13.99 9.49 -7.64
N ASP A 108 15.06 10.24 -7.51
CA ASP A 108 15.12 11.62 -7.95
C ASP A 108 16.59 11.98 -8.24
N ASP A 109 16.84 12.48 -9.42
CA ASP A 109 18.16 12.90 -9.90
C ASP A 109 18.30 14.41 -10.10
N SER A 110 17.25 15.17 -9.79
CA SER A 110 17.29 16.63 -9.87
C SER A 110 18.03 17.24 -8.67
N SER A 111 18.75 18.32 -8.90
CA SER A 111 19.43 19.05 -7.83
C SER A 111 18.48 19.70 -6.81
N THR A 112 17.19 19.77 -7.15
CA THR A 112 16.10 20.29 -6.33
C THR A 112 15.04 19.21 -6.04
N GLY A 113 15.43 17.94 -6.08
CA GLY A 113 14.53 16.81 -5.96
C GLY A 113 14.41 16.24 -4.56
N LEU A 114 13.52 15.25 -4.45
CA LEU A 114 13.31 14.45 -3.25
C LEU A 114 13.27 12.98 -3.63
N ALA A 115 14.31 12.22 -3.28
CA ALA A 115 14.33 10.77 -3.35
C ALA A 115 13.88 10.18 -2.01
N ILE A 116 13.14 9.06 -2.04
CA ILE A 116 12.62 8.40 -0.83
C ILE A 116 12.91 6.91 -0.90
N GLY A 117 13.68 6.42 0.07
CA GLY A 117 13.83 4.98 0.33
C GLY A 117 12.88 4.57 1.45
N SER A 118 12.11 3.48 1.28
CA SER A 118 11.16 3.04 2.31
C SER A 118 11.38 1.58 2.67
N LEU A 119 11.19 1.26 3.94
CA LEU A 119 11.15 -0.10 4.46
C LEU A 119 9.90 -0.25 5.33
N ASP A 120 9.09 -1.26 5.04
CA ASP A 120 7.82 -1.54 5.70
C ASP A 120 7.81 -2.99 6.19
N ALA A 121 7.46 -3.21 7.45
CA ALA A 121 7.35 -4.50 8.09
C ALA A 121 6.05 -4.61 8.87
N SER A 122 5.33 -5.73 8.70
CA SER A 122 4.10 -5.98 9.43
C SER A 122 3.91 -7.45 9.75
N THR A 123 3.07 -7.73 10.75
CA THR A 123 2.65 -9.10 11.10
C THR A 123 1.17 -9.14 11.43
N THR A 124 0.47 -10.17 10.98
CA THR A 124 -0.99 -10.27 11.10
C THR A 124 -1.39 -11.42 12.00
N PHE A 125 -2.31 -11.12 12.92
CA PHE A 125 -2.96 -12.07 13.81
C PHE A 125 -4.45 -12.09 13.52
N GLY A 126 -5.03 -13.29 13.35
CA GLY A 126 -6.46 -13.49 13.09
C GLY A 126 -7.16 -14.11 14.28
N VAL A 127 -8.31 -13.56 14.65
CA VAL A 127 -9.16 -14.05 15.73
C VAL A 127 -10.59 -14.18 15.22
N PRO A 128 -11.16 -15.39 15.16
CA PRO A 128 -12.57 -15.59 14.84
C PRO A 128 -13.45 -15.12 16.02
N LEU A 129 -14.45 -14.31 15.74
CA LEU A 129 -15.40 -13.79 16.73
C LEU A 129 -16.69 -14.62 16.74
N GLY A 130 -16.61 -15.82 17.29
CA GLY A 130 -17.74 -16.75 17.41
C GLY A 130 -18.01 -17.63 16.20
N SER A 131 -17.60 -17.22 14.99
CA SER A 131 -17.66 -18.00 13.76
C SER A 131 -16.53 -17.61 12.81
N PHE A 132 -16.22 -18.47 11.85
CA PHE A 132 -15.23 -18.17 10.80
C PHE A 132 -15.73 -17.15 9.76
N GLU A 133 -17.03 -16.86 9.74
CA GLU A 133 -17.62 -15.80 8.92
C GLU A 133 -17.53 -14.40 9.59
N ASN A 134 -17.02 -14.34 10.83
CA ASN A 134 -16.87 -13.13 11.62
C ASN A 134 -15.44 -13.10 12.19
N ILE A 135 -14.55 -12.35 11.54
CA ILE A 135 -13.11 -12.38 11.81
C ILE A 135 -12.61 -10.98 12.13
N LEU A 136 -11.75 -10.91 13.14
CA LEU A 136 -10.94 -9.74 13.45
C LEU A 136 -9.47 -10.05 13.13
N LEU A 137 -8.87 -9.22 12.28
CA LEU A 137 -7.42 -9.24 12.02
C LEU A 137 -6.78 -8.05 12.72
N LEU A 138 -5.69 -8.30 13.41
CA LEU A 138 -4.87 -7.27 14.04
C LEU A 138 -3.47 -7.33 13.41
N THR A 139 -3.04 -6.21 12.84
CA THR A 139 -1.77 -6.12 12.13
C THR A 139 -0.95 -4.95 12.67
N PRO A 140 -0.10 -5.18 13.68
CA PRO A 140 0.95 -4.22 14.00
C PRO A 140 1.90 -4.07 12.83
N PHE A 141 2.31 -2.80 12.58
CA PHE A 141 3.22 -2.46 11.48
C PHE A 141 4.20 -1.37 11.90
N PHE A 142 5.32 -1.35 11.18
CA PHE A 142 6.35 -0.33 11.29
C PHE A 142 6.87 0.00 9.90
N ARG A 143 7.00 1.30 9.61
CA ARG A 143 7.55 1.82 8.37
C ARG A 143 8.60 2.88 8.69
N ALA A 144 9.70 2.86 7.95
CA ALA A 144 10.72 3.88 7.95
C ALA A 144 10.87 4.42 6.52
N ASP A 145 10.82 5.74 6.37
CA ASP A 145 11.07 6.45 5.13
C ASP A 145 12.32 7.31 5.30
N PHE A 146 13.29 7.10 4.42
CA PHE A 146 14.57 7.82 4.36
C PHE A 146 14.48 8.84 3.23
N LEU A 147 14.54 10.13 3.58
CA LEU A 147 14.39 11.23 2.66
C LEU A 147 15.78 11.78 2.29
N ASN A 148 16.06 11.81 1.00
CA ASN A 148 17.24 12.47 0.46
C ASN A 148 16.78 13.66 -0.40
N SER A 149 16.98 14.87 0.10
CA SER A 149 16.47 16.09 -0.51
C SER A 149 17.52 17.21 -0.48
N ALA A 150 17.30 18.22 -1.31
CA ALA A 150 18.11 19.43 -1.26
C ALA A 150 17.96 20.12 0.10
N ALA A 151 19.06 20.67 0.62
CA ALA A 151 19.09 21.36 1.92
C ALA A 151 18.14 22.57 2.00
N VAL A 152 17.79 23.15 0.85
CA VAL A 152 16.84 24.28 0.76
C VAL A 152 15.41 23.90 1.23
N PHE A 153 15.05 22.63 1.19
CA PHE A 153 13.71 22.16 1.58
C PHE A 153 13.52 22.00 3.09
N ASP A 154 14.60 22.07 3.87
CA ASP A 154 14.60 21.95 5.34
C ASP A 154 13.88 20.67 5.84
N LEU A 155 13.95 19.57 5.04
CA LEU A 155 13.33 18.29 5.33
C LEU A 155 14.17 17.45 6.31
N PRO A 156 13.54 16.65 7.19
CA PRO A 156 14.26 15.66 7.98
C PRO A 156 14.81 14.56 7.08
N SER A 157 15.91 13.94 7.48
CA SER A 157 16.51 12.81 6.74
C SER A 157 15.72 11.51 6.84
N GLU A 158 14.90 11.38 7.88
CA GLU A 158 14.15 10.15 8.15
C GLU A 158 12.85 10.46 8.88
N VAL A 159 11.79 9.71 8.53
CA VAL A 159 10.49 9.75 9.19
C VAL A 159 9.96 8.34 9.35
N TYR A 160 9.10 8.16 10.35
CA TYR A 160 8.63 6.84 10.74
C TYR A 160 7.12 6.81 10.87
N GLU A 161 6.54 5.64 10.64
CA GLU A 161 5.15 5.36 10.90
C GLU A 161 5.04 4.02 11.64
N THR A 162 4.25 3.99 12.70
CA THR A 162 3.96 2.77 13.45
C THR A 162 2.55 2.79 13.98
N GLY A 163 1.94 1.62 14.06
CA GLY A 163 0.57 1.52 14.53
C GLY A 163 0.05 0.09 14.54
N VAL A 164 -1.25 -0.03 14.74
CA VAL A 164 -1.95 -1.30 14.67
C VAL A 164 -3.17 -1.13 13.78
N ARG A 165 -3.23 -1.89 12.69
CA ARG A 165 -4.41 -1.96 11.83
C ARG A 165 -5.34 -3.05 12.34
N GLY A 166 -6.55 -2.66 12.72
CA GLY A 166 -7.64 -3.56 13.03
C GLY A 166 -8.56 -3.68 11.84
N LEU A 167 -8.73 -4.88 11.29
CA LEU A 167 -9.69 -5.16 10.24
C LEU A 167 -10.72 -6.16 10.77
N TRP A 168 -11.95 -5.72 10.82
CA TRP A 168 -13.09 -6.57 11.13
C TRP A 168 -13.90 -6.84 9.88
N ARG A 169 -14.21 -8.12 9.64
CA ARG A 169 -15.01 -8.57 8.51
C ARG A 169 -16.05 -9.57 8.95
N LYS A 170 -17.29 -9.41 8.45
CA LYS A 170 -18.41 -10.28 8.78
C LYS A 170 -19.28 -10.51 7.55
N LYS A 171 -19.62 -11.77 7.30
CA LYS A 171 -20.66 -12.16 6.36
C LYS A 171 -22.03 -11.97 7.03
N LEU A 172 -22.88 -11.15 6.44
CA LEU A 172 -24.22 -10.85 6.95
C LEU A 172 -25.27 -11.78 6.33
N THR A 173 -25.14 -12.06 5.04
CA THR A 173 -25.94 -13.02 4.27
C THR A 173 -25.04 -13.65 3.21
N ASP A 174 -25.55 -14.63 2.45
CA ASP A 174 -24.77 -15.26 1.35
C ASP A 174 -24.33 -14.27 0.28
N ARG A 175 -24.94 -13.10 0.18
CA ARG A 175 -24.62 -12.07 -0.82
C ARG A 175 -24.15 -10.75 -0.24
N LEU A 176 -24.25 -10.58 1.07
CA LEU A 176 -23.90 -9.30 1.72
C LEU A 176 -22.88 -9.52 2.81
N SER A 177 -21.78 -8.81 2.72
CA SER A 177 -20.74 -8.76 3.76
C SER A 177 -20.44 -7.34 4.17
N THR A 178 -19.94 -7.17 5.38
CA THR A 178 -19.47 -5.89 5.90
C THR A 178 -18.01 -5.99 6.31
N MET A 179 -17.31 -4.87 6.17
CA MET A 179 -15.91 -4.72 6.56
C MET A 179 -15.72 -3.37 7.23
N ALA A 180 -14.95 -3.36 8.30
CA ALA A 180 -14.49 -2.14 8.93
C ALA A 180 -12.98 -2.23 9.18
N ILE A 181 -12.26 -1.14 8.89
CA ILE A 181 -10.85 -0.97 9.20
C ILE A 181 -10.72 0.21 10.15
N VAL A 182 -9.91 0.05 11.18
CA VAL A 182 -9.51 1.13 12.09
C VAL A 182 -8.01 1.02 12.32
N THR A 183 -7.28 2.10 12.03
CA THR A 183 -5.82 2.12 12.13
C THR A 183 -5.37 3.31 13.00
N PRO A 184 -5.29 3.15 14.32
CA PRO A 184 -4.54 4.08 15.14
C PRO A 184 -3.05 3.94 14.87
N GLY A 185 -2.39 5.07 14.64
CA GLY A 185 -0.96 5.12 14.35
C GLY A 185 -0.30 6.40 14.82
N VAL A 186 1.03 6.39 14.78
CA VAL A 186 1.88 7.53 15.08
C VAL A 186 2.82 7.73 13.89
N ARG A 187 2.90 8.97 13.40
CA ARG A 187 3.77 9.38 12.29
C ARG A 187 4.66 10.53 12.73
N THR A 188 5.94 10.29 12.82
CA THR A 188 6.88 11.23 13.44
C THR A 188 8.31 10.93 12.99
N ASP A 189 9.22 11.89 13.19
CA ASP A 189 10.67 11.71 13.15
C ASP A 189 11.27 11.36 14.53
N PHE A 190 10.42 11.07 15.52
CA PHE A 190 10.74 10.87 16.94
C PHE A 190 11.37 12.09 17.65
N ARG A 191 11.42 13.25 16.99
CA ARG A 191 11.86 14.50 17.60
C ARG A 191 10.69 15.41 17.93
N ASN A 192 9.64 15.39 17.10
CA ASN A 192 8.38 16.07 17.35
C ASN A 192 7.25 15.07 17.54
N SER A 193 6.46 15.23 18.60
CA SER A 193 5.28 14.41 18.89
C SER A 193 3.93 15.15 18.75
N ASP A 194 3.98 16.46 18.51
CA ASP A 194 2.77 17.29 18.42
C ASP A 194 2.04 17.00 17.11
N GLY A 195 0.78 16.51 17.24
CA GLY A 195 0.01 16.09 16.07
C GLY A 195 0.48 14.79 15.40
N ALA A 196 1.35 14.01 16.06
CA ALA A 196 1.87 12.74 15.51
C ALA A 196 0.83 11.61 15.48
N VAL A 197 -0.18 11.65 16.36
CA VAL A 197 -1.22 10.61 16.44
C VAL A 197 -2.21 10.79 15.31
N ARG A 198 -2.46 9.72 14.56
CA ARG A 198 -3.41 9.65 13.45
C ARG A 198 -4.38 8.51 13.65
N LEU A 199 -5.62 8.73 13.24
CA LEU A 199 -6.65 7.70 13.25
C LEU A 199 -7.28 7.63 11.86
N PHE A 200 -7.10 6.48 11.21
CA PHE A 200 -7.79 6.16 9.97
C PHE A 200 -8.94 5.20 10.24
N GLY A 201 -10.05 5.35 9.50
CA GLY A 201 -11.22 4.48 9.58
C GLY A 201 -11.86 4.27 8.22
N LEU A 202 -12.27 3.03 7.93
CA LEU A 202 -13.02 2.67 6.72
C LEU A 202 -14.16 1.74 7.10
N GLY A 203 -15.36 2.00 6.60
CA GLY A 203 -16.51 1.10 6.69
C GLY A 203 -17.07 0.81 5.32
N LEU A 204 -17.20 -0.46 4.94
CA LEU A 204 -17.73 -0.90 3.65
C LEU A 204 -18.83 -1.94 3.83
N LEU A 205 -19.86 -1.84 2.99
CA LEU A 205 -20.81 -2.91 2.70
C LEU A 205 -20.53 -3.41 1.29
N THR A 206 -20.38 -4.72 1.14
CA THR A 206 -20.13 -5.36 -0.16
C THR A 206 -21.28 -6.29 -0.48
N TRP A 207 -21.89 -6.07 -1.63
CA TRP A 207 -22.96 -6.89 -2.18
C TRP A 207 -22.50 -7.66 -3.40
N GLN A 208 -22.63 -8.99 -3.37
CA GLN A 208 -22.39 -9.86 -4.53
C GLN A 208 -23.58 -9.82 -5.47
N ALA A 209 -23.51 -8.94 -6.48
CA ALA A 209 -24.56 -8.82 -7.49
C ALA A 209 -24.65 -10.09 -8.35
N VAL A 210 -23.50 -10.66 -8.71
CA VAL A 210 -23.37 -11.99 -9.33
C VAL A 210 -22.39 -12.80 -8.47
N PRO A 211 -22.81 -13.91 -7.86
CA PRO A 211 -21.95 -14.75 -7.04
C PRO A 211 -20.63 -15.06 -7.75
N ASP A 212 -19.52 -14.93 -7.04
CA ASP A 212 -18.13 -15.21 -7.48
C ASP A 212 -17.64 -14.42 -8.72
N ARG A 213 -18.46 -13.50 -9.28
CA ARG A 213 -18.09 -12.74 -10.48
C ARG A 213 -18.16 -11.24 -10.32
N LEU A 214 -19.20 -10.71 -9.66
CA LEU A 214 -19.39 -9.27 -9.57
C LEU A 214 -19.82 -8.86 -8.18
N SER A 215 -18.98 -8.07 -7.51
CA SER A 215 -19.28 -7.48 -6.21
C SER A 215 -19.25 -5.96 -6.31
N LEU A 216 -20.21 -5.32 -5.67
CA LEU A 216 -20.31 -3.87 -5.54
C LEU A 216 -20.10 -3.51 -4.07
N SER A 217 -19.24 -2.54 -3.82
CA SER A 217 -18.94 -2.06 -2.46
C SER A 217 -19.31 -0.60 -2.34
N GLY A 218 -19.87 -0.22 -1.18
CA GLY A 218 -20.18 1.16 -0.85
C GLY A 218 -19.99 1.41 0.64
N GLY A 219 -19.57 2.63 0.99
CA GLY A 219 -19.32 2.98 2.39
C GLY A 219 -18.74 4.36 2.59
N ALA A 220 -17.94 4.52 3.63
CA ALA A 220 -17.30 5.78 3.98
C ALA A 220 -15.90 5.55 4.56
N VAL A 221 -15.03 6.53 4.34
CA VAL A 221 -13.66 6.61 4.86
C VAL A 221 -13.57 7.80 5.80
N HIS A 222 -13.06 7.59 7.01
CA HIS A 222 -12.61 8.65 7.90
C HIS A 222 -11.10 8.82 7.71
N THR A 223 -10.71 10.01 7.26
CA THR A 223 -9.32 10.26 6.82
C THR A 223 -8.39 10.68 7.97
N GLY A 224 -8.95 11.06 9.13
CA GLY A 224 -8.19 11.66 10.22
C GLY A 224 -7.69 13.07 9.92
N ARG A 225 -8.29 13.77 8.95
CA ARG A 225 -7.98 15.15 8.56
C ARG A 225 -9.11 16.09 8.97
N ASP A 226 -8.76 17.33 9.28
CA ASP A 226 -9.71 18.35 9.74
C ASP A 226 -10.49 18.96 8.57
N ASP A 227 -9.87 19.06 7.38
CA ASP A 227 -10.46 19.66 6.18
C ASP A 227 -11.55 18.77 5.54
N PHE A 228 -11.31 17.44 5.47
CA PHE A 228 -12.27 16.46 4.91
C PHE A 228 -12.32 15.21 5.79
N PRO A 229 -13.03 15.27 6.92
CA PRO A 229 -13.00 14.18 7.89
C PRO A 229 -13.64 12.88 7.38
N VAL A 230 -14.60 12.95 6.45
CA VAL A 230 -15.30 11.78 5.91
C VAL A 230 -15.49 11.90 4.40
N LEU A 231 -15.07 10.86 3.66
CA LEU A 231 -15.27 10.73 2.23
C LEU A 231 -16.11 9.50 1.90
N PRO A 232 -16.93 9.53 0.83
CA PRO A 232 -17.62 8.35 0.34
C PRO A 232 -16.61 7.36 -0.27
N ALA A 233 -16.82 6.07 -0.03
CA ALA A 233 -16.07 4.98 -0.63
C ALA A 233 -16.98 4.16 -1.54
N ALA A 234 -16.52 3.82 -2.74
CA ALA A 234 -17.24 2.98 -3.68
C ALA A 234 -16.27 2.08 -4.45
N GLY A 235 -16.70 0.87 -4.79
CA GLY A 235 -15.86 -0.05 -5.51
C GLY A 235 -16.64 -1.10 -6.28
N ILE A 236 -16.00 -1.62 -7.33
CA ILE A 236 -16.48 -2.71 -8.17
C ILE A 236 -15.36 -3.74 -8.24
N LEU A 237 -15.63 -4.96 -7.80
CA LEU A 237 -14.78 -6.12 -8.04
C LEU A 237 -15.46 -7.02 -9.07
N TRP A 238 -14.81 -7.17 -10.22
CA TRP A 238 -15.31 -7.98 -11.32
C TRP A 238 -14.28 -9.02 -11.75
N THR A 239 -14.67 -10.30 -11.70
CA THR A 239 -13.89 -11.46 -12.13
C THR A 239 -14.59 -12.14 -13.31
N PRO A 240 -14.41 -11.60 -14.55
CA PRO A 240 -15.09 -12.16 -15.73
C PRO A 240 -14.66 -13.61 -16.05
N SER A 241 -13.43 -13.96 -15.69
CA SER A 241 -12.88 -15.31 -15.83
C SER A 241 -11.85 -15.58 -14.72
N SER A 242 -11.42 -16.83 -14.60
CA SER A 242 -10.36 -17.24 -13.65
C SER A 242 -9.00 -16.57 -13.92
N GLU A 243 -8.83 -15.99 -15.11
CA GLU A 243 -7.59 -15.29 -15.50
C GLU A 243 -7.62 -13.79 -15.26
N TRP A 244 -8.80 -13.17 -15.12
CA TRP A 244 -8.93 -11.73 -15.00
C TRP A 244 -9.58 -11.32 -13.68
N LYS A 245 -8.99 -10.34 -13.02
CA LYS A 245 -9.52 -9.68 -11.83
C LYS A 245 -9.44 -8.17 -12.01
N ILE A 246 -10.59 -7.52 -12.08
CA ILE A 246 -10.74 -6.07 -12.24
C ILE A 246 -11.31 -5.54 -10.93
N ASP A 247 -10.48 -4.83 -10.19
CA ASP A 247 -10.81 -4.28 -8.88
C ASP A 247 -10.71 -2.75 -8.99
N VAL A 248 -11.83 -2.11 -9.33
CA VAL A 248 -11.93 -0.65 -9.42
C VAL A 248 -12.52 -0.16 -8.11
N GLN A 249 -11.70 -0.13 -7.09
CA GLN A 249 -12.07 0.40 -5.78
C GLN A 249 -11.34 1.74 -5.58
N PHE A 250 -12.11 2.81 -5.40
CA PHE A 250 -11.53 4.10 -5.06
C PHE A 250 -10.95 4.04 -3.63
N PRO A 251 -9.72 4.54 -3.37
CA PRO A 251 -8.87 5.34 -4.27
C PRO A 251 -7.80 4.53 -5.04
N SER A 252 -7.76 3.22 -5.00
CA SER A 252 -6.68 2.45 -5.62
C SER A 252 -7.16 1.37 -6.60
N PRO A 253 -7.51 1.73 -7.84
CA PRO A 253 -7.91 0.76 -8.85
C PRO A 253 -6.77 -0.17 -9.25
N ARG A 254 -7.10 -1.45 -9.50
CA ARG A 254 -6.14 -2.46 -9.97
C ARG A 254 -6.79 -3.39 -10.98
N ILE A 255 -6.11 -3.61 -12.10
CA ILE A 255 -6.49 -4.59 -13.11
C ILE A 255 -5.41 -5.65 -13.15
N SER A 256 -5.77 -6.90 -12.94
CA SER A 256 -4.83 -8.04 -12.85
C SER A 256 -5.18 -9.11 -13.86
N ARG A 257 -4.15 -9.74 -14.44
CA ARG A 257 -4.28 -10.91 -15.29
C ARG A 257 -3.35 -12.01 -14.81
N ARG A 258 -3.88 -13.23 -14.70
CA ARG A 258 -3.08 -14.42 -14.43
C ARG A 258 -2.26 -14.79 -15.66
N LEU A 259 -0.94 -14.78 -15.52
CA LEU A 259 0.01 -15.07 -16.58
C LEU A 259 0.38 -16.55 -16.62
N MET A 260 0.55 -17.16 -15.45
CA MET A 260 0.94 -18.56 -15.31
C MET A 260 0.26 -19.18 -14.09
N LYS A 261 -0.01 -20.48 -14.19
CA LYS A 261 -0.51 -21.31 -13.08
C LYS A 261 0.19 -22.65 -13.09
N ASP A 262 0.62 -23.13 -11.94
CA ASP A 262 1.22 -24.44 -11.73
C ASP A 262 0.38 -25.22 -10.71
N GLY A 263 -0.74 -25.77 -11.18
CA GLY A 263 -1.70 -26.46 -10.33
C GLY A 263 -2.10 -25.64 -9.10
N GLN A 264 -1.97 -26.22 -7.93
CA GLN A 264 -2.18 -25.55 -6.63
C GLN A 264 -0.90 -25.04 -5.98
N ASN A 265 0.26 -25.12 -6.67
CA ASN A 265 1.56 -24.76 -6.10
C ASN A 265 1.89 -23.28 -6.25
N SER A 266 1.54 -22.68 -7.40
CA SER A 266 1.81 -21.26 -7.62
C SER A 266 0.95 -20.65 -8.72
N GLU A 267 0.68 -19.35 -8.59
CA GLU A 267 0.12 -18.51 -9.65
C GLU A 267 0.99 -17.27 -9.81
N LEU A 268 1.21 -16.86 -11.06
CA LEU A 268 1.86 -15.60 -11.41
C LEU A 268 0.84 -14.67 -12.02
N TRP A 269 0.69 -13.50 -11.41
CA TRP A 269 -0.22 -12.44 -11.84
C TRP A 269 0.57 -11.23 -12.30
N GLY A 270 0.19 -10.67 -13.46
CA GLY A 270 0.61 -9.34 -13.88
C GLY A 270 -0.51 -8.34 -13.64
N TYR A 271 -0.17 -7.11 -13.27
CA TYR A 271 -1.19 -6.10 -12.99
C TYR A 271 -0.73 -4.68 -13.28
N VAL A 272 -1.72 -3.82 -13.48
CA VAL A 272 -1.58 -2.37 -13.50
C VAL A 272 -2.44 -1.81 -12.36
N SER A 273 -1.91 -0.84 -11.61
CA SER A 273 -2.65 -0.18 -10.54
C SER A 273 -2.35 1.31 -10.48
N GLY A 274 -3.39 2.07 -10.11
CA GLY A 274 -3.25 3.46 -9.71
C GLY A 274 -3.06 3.55 -8.20
N VAL A 275 -2.14 4.39 -7.75
CA VAL A 275 -1.82 4.52 -6.33
C VAL A 275 -1.62 6.00 -6.01
N PHE A 276 -2.25 6.48 -4.93
CA PHE A 276 -1.89 7.77 -4.32
C PHE A 276 -0.74 7.53 -3.34
N GLY A 277 0.33 8.23 -3.42
CA GLY A 277 1.47 8.13 -2.51
C GLY A 277 1.58 9.31 -1.57
N GLY A 278 2.54 9.20 -0.64
CA GLY A 278 2.84 10.24 0.34
C GLY A 278 2.12 10.04 1.68
N ASN A 279 2.34 10.96 2.60
CA ASN A 279 1.84 10.87 3.96
C ASN A 279 2.02 12.21 4.68
N THR A 280 1.49 12.34 5.91
CA THR A 280 1.70 13.49 6.79
C THR A 280 2.39 13.06 8.07
N TRP A 281 3.52 13.68 8.39
CA TRP A 281 4.30 13.41 9.60
C TRP A 281 4.45 14.65 10.46
N ALA A 282 4.44 14.46 11.78
CA ALA A 282 4.91 15.47 12.73
C ALA A 282 6.44 15.38 12.81
N VAL A 283 7.13 16.44 12.47
CA VAL A 283 8.59 16.46 12.33
C VAL A 283 9.20 17.69 12.96
N GLN A 284 10.47 17.60 13.31
CA GLN A 284 11.30 18.76 13.59
C GLN A 284 12.14 19.08 12.34
N ARG A 285 11.96 20.28 11.77
CA ARG A 285 12.76 20.76 10.64
C ARG A 285 14.25 20.78 10.99
N ALA A 286 15.13 20.77 10.00
CA ALA A 286 16.57 20.93 10.22
C ALA A 286 16.91 22.26 10.93
N SER A 287 16.09 23.30 10.73
CA SER A 287 16.15 24.58 11.46
C SER A 287 15.79 24.49 12.95
N GLY A 288 15.23 23.35 13.41
CA GLY A 288 14.79 23.13 14.80
C GLY A 288 13.33 23.51 15.08
N LEU A 289 12.56 23.97 14.08
CA LEU A 289 11.15 24.29 14.20
C LEU A 289 10.31 23.00 14.17
N ASN A 290 9.38 22.84 15.09
CA ASN A 290 8.37 21.77 15.04
C ASN A 290 7.29 22.11 14.02
N ASP A 291 6.97 21.18 13.13
CA ASP A 291 6.03 21.39 12.03
C ASP A 291 5.41 20.06 11.58
N GLN A 292 4.45 20.10 10.64
CA GLN A 292 3.92 18.94 9.95
C GLN A 292 4.36 18.98 8.48
N LEU A 293 4.94 17.88 8.05
CA LEU A 293 5.34 17.65 6.65
C LEU A 293 4.28 16.77 5.98
N THR A 294 3.65 17.26 4.94
CA THR A 294 2.78 16.50 4.07
C THR A 294 3.44 16.32 2.72
N ILE A 295 3.62 15.07 2.30
CA ILE A 295 4.08 14.71 0.95
C ILE A 295 2.89 14.12 0.21
N ARG A 296 2.77 14.40 -1.10
CA ARG A 296 1.72 13.86 -1.98
C ARG A 296 2.33 13.46 -3.31
N ASP A 297 1.82 12.39 -3.89
CA ASP A 297 2.13 11.97 -5.25
C ASP A 297 1.03 11.05 -5.81
N LEU A 298 0.98 10.93 -7.13
CA LEU A 298 0.18 9.95 -7.85
C LEU A 298 1.10 8.94 -8.52
N ARG A 299 0.74 7.67 -8.47
CA ARG A 299 1.57 6.58 -9.02
C ARG A 299 0.77 5.71 -9.98
N LEU A 300 1.34 5.44 -11.13
CA LEU A 300 0.87 4.40 -12.04
C LEU A 300 1.87 3.25 -11.99
N MET A 301 1.44 2.12 -11.45
CA MET A 301 2.30 0.97 -11.17
C MET A 301 2.02 -0.17 -12.14
N LEU A 302 3.09 -0.82 -12.59
CA LEU A 302 3.06 -2.09 -13.30
C LEU A 302 3.76 -3.13 -12.41
N GLY A 303 3.11 -4.25 -12.12
CA GLY A 303 3.63 -5.24 -11.19
C GLY A 303 3.47 -6.68 -11.63
N LEU A 304 4.30 -7.51 -11.03
CA LEU A 304 4.22 -8.96 -11.06
C LEU A 304 4.08 -9.46 -9.62
N GLU A 305 3.15 -10.38 -9.39
CA GLU A 305 2.91 -10.99 -8.08
C GLU A 305 2.82 -12.49 -8.23
N GLN A 306 3.67 -13.20 -7.51
CA GLN A 306 3.64 -14.65 -7.40
C GLN A 306 2.92 -15.03 -6.11
N LEU A 307 1.82 -15.76 -6.24
CA LEU A 307 1.07 -16.33 -5.13
C LEU A 307 1.54 -17.77 -4.89
N LEU A 308 1.67 -18.13 -3.63
CA LEU A 308 2.10 -19.45 -3.15
C LEU A 308 1.10 -19.95 -2.08
N PRO A 309 1.08 -21.25 -1.74
CA PRO A 309 0.25 -21.77 -0.67
C PRO A 309 0.52 -21.08 0.69
N ALA A 310 -0.47 -21.19 1.60
CA ALA A 310 -0.39 -20.68 2.97
C ALA A 310 -0.13 -19.15 3.05
N ASN A 311 -0.81 -18.36 2.21
CA ASN A 311 -0.72 -16.89 2.14
C ASN A 311 0.69 -16.36 1.88
N GLN A 312 1.56 -17.16 1.29
CA GLN A 312 2.87 -16.69 0.88
C GLN A 312 2.76 -15.98 -0.48
N SER A 313 3.46 -14.89 -0.63
CA SER A 313 3.58 -14.21 -1.93
C SER A 313 4.91 -13.45 -2.04
N ALA A 314 5.29 -13.17 -3.27
CA ALA A 314 6.36 -12.24 -3.59
C ALA A 314 5.89 -11.34 -4.73
N PHE A 315 6.21 -10.06 -4.67
CA PHE A 315 5.86 -9.13 -5.73
C PHE A 315 7.02 -8.18 -6.06
N MET A 316 6.97 -7.65 -7.25
CA MET A 316 7.83 -6.60 -7.74
C MET A 316 7.02 -5.65 -8.60
N GLU A 317 7.21 -4.36 -8.39
CA GLU A 317 6.51 -3.27 -9.08
C GLU A 317 7.50 -2.23 -9.56
N CYS A 318 7.22 -1.66 -10.71
CA CYS A 318 7.83 -0.41 -11.17
C CYS A 318 6.72 0.54 -11.60
N GLY A 319 6.96 1.84 -11.47
CA GLY A 319 5.91 2.80 -11.80
C GLY A 319 6.43 4.19 -12.08
N LEU A 320 5.55 4.98 -12.67
CA LEU A 320 5.74 6.43 -12.85
C LEU A 320 5.06 7.15 -11.70
N VAL A 321 5.74 8.15 -11.18
CA VAL A 321 5.27 9.00 -10.09
C VAL A 321 5.18 10.43 -10.61
N PHE A 322 4.01 11.00 -10.51
CA PHE A 322 3.69 12.33 -11.05
C PHE A 322 2.81 13.11 -10.06
N ASP A 323 2.55 14.37 -10.32
CA ASP A 323 1.80 15.26 -9.44
C ASP A 323 2.35 15.24 -8.01
N ARG A 324 3.68 15.38 -7.92
CA ARG A 324 4.44 15.32 -6.67
C ARG A 324 4.53 16.68 -6.05
N SER A 325 4.29 16.74 -4.76
CA SER A 325 4.48 17.96 -3.99
C SER A 325 4.71 17.65 -2.52
N PHE A 326 5.25 18.63 -1.81
CA PHE A 326 5.21 18.63 -0.36
C PHE A 326 4.77 20.00 0.18
N THR A 327 4.17 19.97 1.37
CA THR A 327 3.64 21.16 2.04
C THR A 327 4.04 21.12 3.51
N TRP A 328 4.40 22.28 4.03
CA TRP A 328 4.58 22.53 5.44
C TRP A 328 3.30 23.14 6.03
N GLU A 329 2.80 22.65 7.15
CA GLU A 329 1.62 23.21 7.80
C GLU A 329 1.81 24.69 8.16
N SER A 330 2.99 25.06 8.65
CA SER A 330 3.32 26.46 9.02
C SER A 330 3.48 27.39 7.82
N GLY A 331 3.71 26.88 6.61
CA GLY A 331 4.03 27.66 5.42
C GLY A 331 2.87 27.84 4.44
N ALA A 332 1.87 26.98 4.48
CA ALA A 332 0.71 26.94 3.57
C ALA A 332 1.06 26.96 2.05
N GLU A 333 2.33 26.93 1.69
CA GLU A 333 2.81 26.97 0.31
C GLU A 333 3.17 25.55 -0.15
N GLU A 334 2.59 25.15 -1.27
CA GLU A 334 2.87 23.86 -1.89
C GLU A 334 4.13 23.96 -2.73
N THR A 335 5.09 23.08 -2.48
CA THR A 335 6.32 22.98 -3.26
C THR A 335 6.19 21.83 -4.25
N PRO A 336 6.06 22.11 -5.55
CA PRO A 336 5.97 21.08 -6.57
C PRO A 336 7.33 20.37 -6.75
N LEU A 337 7.26 19.07 -7.09
CA LEU A 337 8.42 18.23 -7.38
C LEU A 337 8.25 17.60 -8.77
N ASP A 338 9.37 17.35 -9.43
CA ASP A 338 9.37 16.71 -10.76
C ASP A 338 8.84 15.28 -10.73
N SER A 339 8.25 14.87 -11.86
CA SER A 339 7.82 13.49 -12.08
C SER A 339 9.03 12.57 -12.12
N THR A 340 8.88 11.37 -11.57
CA THR A 340 9.97 10.39 -11.46
C THR A 340 9.45 8.96 -11.57
N TRP A 341 10.29 7.99 -11.24
CA TRP A 341 9.93 6.58 -11.19
C TRP A 341 10.13 5.99 -9.80
N VAL A 342 9.44 4.89 -9.55
CA VAL A 342 9.55 4.14 -8.30
C VAL A 342 9.74 2.66 -8.59
N LEU A 343 10.57 2.01 -7.79
CA LEU A 343 10.68 0.55 -7.70
C LEU A 343 10.20 0.10 -6.33
N ARG A 344 9.47 -1.01 -6.30
CA ARG A 344 8.96 -1.59 -5.06
C ARG A 344 8.99 -3.10 -5.15
N ALA A 345 9.40 -3.76 -4.09
CA ALA A 345 9.38 -5.21 -3.97
C ALA A 345 8.99 -5.62 -2.55
N GLY A 346 8.36 -6.78 -2.43
CA GLY A 346 7.97 -7.29 -1.12
C GLY A 346 7.70 -8.78 -1.12
N VAL A 347 7.68 -9.33 0.08
CA VAL A 347 7.37 -10.72 0.35
C VAL A 347 6.39 -10.82 1.50
N SER A 348 5.47 -11.79 1.40
CA SER A 348 4.60 -12.22 2.48
C SER A 348 4.91 -13.68 2.81
N PHE A 349 4.97 -14.03 4.10
CA PHE A 349 5.39 -15.35 4.56
C PHE A 349 4.62 -15.82 5.79
#